data_c18e3022d94ed3b487e6e83a1575fe61
#
_entry.id   c18e3022d94ed3b487e6e83a1575fe61
#
_cell.length_a   1.000
_cell.length_b   1.000
_cell.length_c   1.000
_cell.angle_alpha   90.00
_cell.angle_beta   90.00
_cell.angle_gamma   90.00
#
_symmetry.space_group_name_H-M   'P 1'
#
loop_
_entity.id
_entity.type
_entity.pdbx_description
1 polymer ?
#
loop_
_entity_poly.entity_id
_entity_poly.type
_entity_poly.pdbx_seq_one_letter_code
_entity_poly.pdbx_strand_id
1 'polypeptide(L)'
;MKCFENRDRRCVFDDDIVNEYIEKMAAADGIILGSPVYFSDVTAEMKALVDRAGFVSFANDGLFTRKVGSAVVAQRRTGATHSLDTLYHFLFSQDIIIPGRPTVGVGREVGDVDTDDEGIAAAKNAGRNMAWVLKAVTAMSGTHSRK
;
A
#
# COMPACT_ATOMS: atom_id res chain seq x y z
N MET A 1 -22.45 -3.03 9.42
CA MET A 1 -21.38 -2.08 8.97
C MET A 1 -21.82 -1.52 7.62
N LYS A 2 -21.92 -0.22 7.48
CA LYS A 2 -22.51 0.42 6.29
C LYS A 2 -21.85 0.02 4.95
N CYS A 3 -20.55 -0.21 4.92
CA CYS A 3 -19.88 -0.68 3.70
C CYS A 3 -20.48 -2.01 3.16
N PHE A 4 -20.85 -2.93 4.07
CA PHE A 4 -21.46 -4.22 3.71
C PHE A 4 -22.94 -4.11 3.34
N GLU A 5 -23.62 -3.07 3.79
CA GLU A 5 -25.00 -2.79 3.41
C GLU A 5 -25.07 -2.12 2.05
N ASN A 6 -24.22 -1.10 1.82
CA ASN A 6 -24.22 -0.30 0.61
C ASN A 6 -23.60 -1.01 -0.59
N ARG A 7 -22.43 -1.66 -0.41
CA ARG A 7 -21.65 -2.35 -1.46
C ARG A 7 -21.42 -1.48 -2.70
N ASP A 8 -21.20 -0.19 -2.49
CA ASP A 8 -21.04 0.84 -3.52
C ASP A 8 -19.58 1.22 -3.78
N ARG A 9 -18.63 0.44 -3.24
CA ARG A 9 -17.18 0.63 -3.32
C ARG A 9 -16.69 1.91 -2.63
N ARG A 10 -17.48 2.48 -1.72
CA ARG A 10 -17.18 3.72 -1.01
C ARG A 10 -17.29 3.54 0.51
N CYS A 11 -16.51 4.31 1.24
CA CYS A 11 -16.70 4.53 2.66
C CYS A 11 -17.84 5.53 2.86
N VAL A 12 -18.64 5.33 3.91
CA VAL A 12 -19.74 6.27 4.24
C VAL A 12 -19.26 7.63 4.77
N PHE A 13 -18.02 7.69 5.27
CA PHE A 13 -17.39 8.96 5.59
C PHE A 13 -16.81 9.52 4.29
N ASP A 14 -17.32 10.62 3.81
CA ASP A 14 -16.99 11.23 2.52
C ASP A 14 -16.65 12.73 2.61
N ASP A 15 -16.40 13.21 3.82
CA ASP A 15 -15.96 14.56 4.14
C ASP A 15 -14.44 14.77 3.99
N ASP A 16 -13.74 13.78 3.43
CA ASP A 16 -12.30 13.79 3.20
C ASP A 16 -11.91 13.11 1.87
N ILE A 17 -10.60 13.01 1.60
CA ILE A 17 -10.04 12.48 0.34
C ILE A 17 -9.97 10.93 0.27
N VAL A 18 -10.31 10.19 1.33
CA VAL A 18 -10.10 8.73 1.39
C VAL A 18 -10.89 7.98 0.31
N ASN A 19 -12.10 8.40 0.00
CA ASN A 19 -12.88 7.77 -1.08
C ASN A 19 -12.23 7.94 -2.46
N GLU A 20 -11.59 9.07 -2.72
CA GLU A 20 -10.79 9.29 -3.95
C GLU A 20 -9.59 8.32 -4.00
N TYR A 21 -8.90 8.13 -2.87
CA TYR A 21 -7.80 7.18 -2.80
C TYR A 21 -8.26 5.73 -3.00
N ILE A 22 -9.38 5.32 -2.41
CA ILE A 22 -9.96 3.98 -2.62
C ILE A 22 -10.25 3.75 -4.10
N GLU A 23 -10.83 4.72 -4.79
CA GLU A 23 -11.12 4.64 -6.21
C GLU A 23 -9.84 4.50 -7.04
N LYS A 24 -8.82 5.32 -6.79
CA LYS A 24 -7.50 5.23 -7.44
C LYS A 24 -6.81 3.90 -7.17
N MET A 25 -6.82 3.42 -5.92
CA MET A 25 -6.27 2.11 -5.57
C MET A 25 -7.02 0.98 -6.28
N ALA A 26 -8.34 1.06 -6.40
CA ALA A 26 -9.13 0.06 -7.10
C ALA A 26 -8.87 0.04 -8.61
N ALA A 27 -8.58 1.19 -9.22
CA ALA A 27 -8.26 1.30 -10.65
C ALA A 27 -6.81 0.90 -10.99
N ALA A 28 -5.88 1.03 -10.06
CA ALA A 28 -4.46 0.73 -10.29
C ALA A 28 -4.19 -0.78 -10.36
N ASP A 29 -3.19 -1.20 -11.12
CA ASP A 29 -2.66 -2.57 -11.11
C ASP A 29 -1.62 -2.78 -10.01
N GLY A 30 -0.97 -1.71 -9.55
CA GLY A 30 0.03 -1.74 -8.49
C GLY A 30 -0.19 -0.63 -7.46
N ILE A 31 0.11 -0.92 -6.19
CA ILE A 31 -0.09 -0.01 -5.06
C ILE A 31 1.20 0.06 -4.24
N ILE A 32 1.70 1.27 -3.99
CA ILE A 32 2.76 1.50 -3.03
C ILE A 32 2.20 2.34 -1.89
N LEU A 33 2.26 1.82 -0.67
CA LEU A 33 1.90 2.55 0.54
C LEU A 33 3.14 3.18 1.14
N GLY A 34 3.13 4.49 1.35
CA GLY A 34 4.25 5.23 1.91
C GLY A 34 3.85 6.05 3.13
N SER A 35 4.61 5.93 4.23
CA SER A 35 4.36 6.70 5.45
C SER A 35 5.67 7.13 6.13
N PRO A 36 5.77 8.35 6.66
CA PRO A 36 6.76 8.62 7.68
C PRO A 36 6.41 7.84 8.95
N VAL A 37 7.42 7.57 9.77
CA VAL A 37 7.24 6.95 11.08
C VAL A 37 6.98 8.04 12.13
N TYR A 38 5.77 8.10 12.64
CA TYR A 38 5.40 8.99 13.74
C TYR A 38 5.02 8.17 14.96
N PHE A 39 5.67 8.46 16.10
CA PHE A 39 5.47 7.71 17.37
C PHE A 39 5.55 6.19 17.19
N SER A 40 6.55 5.74 16.43
CA SER A 40 6.85 4.32 16.17
C SER A 40 5.86 3.56 15.29
N ASP A 41 4.92 4.24 14.64
CA ASP A 41 3.99 3.63 13.69
C ASP A 41 3.74 4.56 12.48
N VAL A 42 2.86 4.14 11.57
CA VAL A 42 2.37 4.94 10.44
C VAL A 42 1.62 6.18 10.95
N THR A 43 1.45 7.18 10.08
CA THR A 43 0.64 8.35 10.44
C THR A 43 -0.83 7.99 10.64
N ALA A 44 -1.56 8.81 11.39
CA ALA A 44 -2.99 8.63 11.62
C ALA A 44 -3.79 8.62 10.31
N GLU A 45 -3.39 9.44 9.33
CA GLU A 45 -4.00 9.52 8.01
C GLU A 45 -3.80 8.21 7.22
N MET A 46 -2.59 7.64 7.25
CA MET A 46 -2.30 6.34 6.64
C MET A 46 -3.12 5.24 7.32
N LYS A 47 -3.22 5.26 8.66
CA LYS A 47 -4.02 4.28 9.40
C LYS A 47 -5.50 4.41 9.04
N ALA A 48 -6.03 5.62 8.94
CA ALA A 48 -7.41 5.85 8.50
C ALA A 48 -7.66 5.34 7.07
N LEU A 49 -6.69 5.54 6.16
CA LEU A 49 -6.78 5.03 4.79
C LEU A 49 -6.84 3.50 4.77
N VAL A 50 -5.91 2.80 5.42
CA VAL A 50 -5.85 1.32 5.36
C VAL A 50 -7.06 0.69 6.05
N ASP A 51 -7.55 1.24 7.16
CA ASP A 51 -8.74 0.73 7.85
C ASP A 51 -9.98 0.86 6.97
N ARG A 52 -10.20 2.04 6.41
CA ARG A 52 -11.39 2.31 5.60
C ARG A 52 -11.34 1.59 4.24
N ALA A 53 -10.19 1.62 3.55
CA ALA A 53 -9.99 0.92 2.29
C ALA A 53 -10.15 -0.60 2.45
N GLY A 54 -9.61 -1.17 3.54
CA GLY A 54 -9.72 -2.59 3.83
C GLY A 54 -11.17 -3.04 3.99
N PHE A 55 -11.97 -2.33 4.80
CA PHE A 55 -13.38 -2.67 4.96
C PHE A 55 -14.21 -2.46 3.70
N VAL A 56 -13.94 -1.41 2.93
CA VAL A 56 -14.61 -1.19 1.63
C VAL A 56 -14.26 -2.30 0.65
N SER A 57 -13.00 -2.73 0.61
CA SER A 57 -12.57 -3.83 -0.26
C SER A 57 -13.25 -5.15 0.12
N PHE A 58 -13.27 -5.53 1.39
CA PHE A 58 -13.96 -6.75 1.86
C PHE A 58 -15.46 -6.72 1.57
N ALA A 59 -16.11 -5.58 1.73
CA ALA A 59 -17.52 -5.43 1.45
C ALA A 59 -17.86 -5.54 -0.05
N ASN A 60 -16.88 -5.41 -0.93
CA ASN A 60 -17.03 -5.39 -2.38
C ASN A 60 -16.19 -6.47 -3.09
N ASP A 61 -16.14 -7.66 -2.50
CA ASP A 61 -15.55 -8.89 -3.07
C ASP A 61 -14.03 -8.78 -3.36
N GLY A 62 -13.31 -7.98 -2.58
CA GLY A 62 -11.85 -7.89 -2.64
C GLY A 62 -11.34 -7.00 -3.78
N LEU A 63 -11.57 -5.68 -3.68
CA LEU A 63 -11.20 -4.69 -4.72
C LEU A 63 -9.70 -4.69 -5.06
N PHE A 64 -8.84 -5.17 -4.15
CA PHE A 64 -7.39 -5.11 -4.30
C PHE A 64 -6.75 -6.47 -4.55
N THR A 65 -7.54 -7.54 -4.57
CA THR A 65 -7.07 -8.92 -4.77
C THR A 65 -6.24 -9.04 -6.05
N ARG A 66 -5.06 -9.69 -5.92
CA ARG A 66 -4.10 -9.93 -7.01
C ARG A 66 -3.46 -8.69 -7.63
N LYS A 67 -3.60 -7.52 -7.02
CA LYS A 67 -2.76 -6.37 -7.37
C LYS A 67 -1.33 -6.61 -6.88
N VAL A 68 -0.37 -5.86 -7.41
CA VAL A 68 1.01 -5.92 -6.94
C VAL A 68 1.26 -4.78 -5.96
N GLY A 69 1.81 -5.07 -4.79
CA GLY A 69 1.97 -4.06 -3.75
C GLY A 69 3.33 -4.03 -3.07
N SER A 70 3.67 -2.87 -2.52
CA SER A 70 4.85 -2.68 -1.68
C SER A 70 4.56 -1.62 -0.62
N ALA A 71 5.41 -1.58 0.41
CA ALA A 71 5.38 -0.54 1.42
C ALA A 71 6.76 0.10 1.59
N VAL A 72 6.77 1.42 1.80
CA VAL A 72 7.97 2.19 2.10
C VAL A 72 7.72 3.06 3.33
N VAL A 73 8.70 3.16 4.20
CA VAL A 73 8.61 4.06 5.36
C VAL A 73 9.88 4.90 5.48
N ALA A 74 9.73 6.12 5.95
CA ALA A 74 10.84 6.98 6.31
C ALA A 74 10.90 7.13 7.83
N GLN A 75 12.06 6.83 8.44
CA GLN A 75 12.26 6.94 9.88
C GLN A 75 13.45 7.82 10.22
N ARG A 76 13.40 8.44 11.40
CA ARG A 76 14.56 9.13 11.95
C ARG A 76 15.56 8.17 12.60
N ARG A 77 15.06 7.19 13.39
CA ARG A 77 15.89 6.26 14.18
C ARG A 77 15.25 4.91 14.46
N THR A 78 13.99 4.86 14.80
CA THR A 78 13.27 3.65 15.26
C THR A 78 11.83 3.64 14.76
N GLY A 79 11.17 2.47 14.81
CA GLY A 79 9.74 2.32 14.53
C GLY A 79 9.42 1.82 13.11
N ALA A 80 10.39 1.79 12.20
CA ALA A 80 10.14 1.34 10.82
C ALA A 80 9.58 -0.07 10.74
N THR A 81 10.08 -1.01 11.55
CA THR A 81 9.60 -2.41 11.54
C THR A 81 8.11 -2.47 11.87
N HIS A 82 7.68 -1.78 12.93
CA HIS A 82 6.27 -1.77 13.32
C HIS A 82 5.38 -1.10 12.27
N SER A 83 5.81 0.04 11.73
CA SER A 83 5.08 0.72 10.66
C SER A 83 4.95 -0.13 9.40
N LEU A 84 6.01 -0.86 9.03
CA LEU A 84 5.97 -1.81 7.91
C LEU A 84 5.03 -2.98 8.21
N ASP A 85 5.04 -3.52 9.43
CA ASP A 85 4.10 -4.58 9.82
C ASP A 85 2.65 -4.12 9.65
N THR A 86 2.31 -2.90 10.07
CA THR A 86 0.98 -2.31 9.86
C THR A 86 0.60 -2.30 8.38
N LEU A 87 1.51 -1.82 7.51
CA LEU A 87 1.24 -1.73 6.07
C LEU A 87 1.20 -3.10 5.39
N TYR A 88 2.11 -4.01 5.75
CA TYR A 88 2.14 -5.35 5.17
C TYR A 88 0.96 -6.20 5.61
N HIS A 89 0.47 -6.08 6.86
CA HIS A 89 -0.76 -6.75 7.27
C HIS A 89 -1.97 -6.30 6.44
N PHE A 90 -2.05 -5.01 6.08
CA PHE A 90 -3.06 -4.55 5.14
C PHE A 90 -2.88 -5.23 3.77
N LEU A 91 -1.68 -5.20 3.18
CA LEU A 91 -1.42 -5.81 1.87
C LEU A 91 -1.75 -7.32 1.86
N PHE A 92 -1.35 -8.06 2.90
CA PHE A 92 -1.67 -9.48 3.03
C PHE A 92 -3.17 -9.73 3.18
N SER A 93 -3.86 -8.96 4.00
CA SER A 93 -5.30 -9.13 4.20
C SER A 93 -6.13 -8.83 2.95
N GLN A 94 -5.55 -8.14 1.98
CA GLN A 94 -6.17 -7.81 0.71
C GLN A 94 -5.75 -8.74 -0.45
N ASP A 95 -5.05 -9.83 -0.17
CA ASP A 95 -4.51 -10.76 -1.18
C ASP A 95 -3.62 -10.08 -2.24
N ILE A 96 -2.88 -9.04 -1.83
CA ILE A 96 -1.97 -8.31 -2.69
C ILE A 96 -0.64 -9.07 -2.81
N ILE A 97 -0.11 -9.19 -4.02
CA ILE A 97 1.18 -9.85 -4.32
C ILE A 97 2.31 -8.90 -3.96
N ILE A 98 3.20 -9.31 -3.05
CA ILE A 98 4.32 -8.50 -2.58
C ILE A 98 5.63 -9.02 -3.21
N PRO A 99 6.22 -8.30 -4.17
CA PRO A 99 7.37 -8.79 -4.94
C PRO A 99 8.73 -8.34 -4.38
N GLY A 100 8.91 -8.33 -3.09
CA GLY A 100 10.18 -7.89 -2.55
C GLY A 100 10.21 -7.76 -1.05
N ARG A 101 11.29 -7.17 -0.58
CA ARG A 101 11.52 -6.93 0.85
C ARG A 101 11.06 -5.52 1.25
N PRO A 102 10.86 -5.29 2.56
CA PRO A 102 10.55 -3.98 3.11
C PRO A 102 11.54 -2.90 2.71
N THR A 103 11.05 -1.69 2.49
CA THR A 103 11.87 -0.52 2.14
C THR A 103 11.81 0.52 3.25
N VAL A 104 12.97 0.87 3.75
CA VAL A 104 13.13 1.90 4.80
C VAL A 104 14.09 2.96 4.31
N GLY A 105 13.72 4.23 4.44
CA GLY A 105 14.64 5.36 4.32
C GLY A 105 14.95 5.90 5.72
N VAL A 106 16.21 6.26 5.95
CA VAL A 106 16.66 6.83 7.22
C VAL A 106 17.12 8.27 7.04
N GLY A 107 16.56 9.19 7.83
CA GLY A 107 16.95 10.59 7.79
C GLY A 107 16.48 11.33 9.04
N ARG A 108 17.24 12.32 9.49
CA ARG A 108 16.94 13.14 10.67
C ARG A 108 16.33 14.47 10.32
N GLU A 109 16.80 15.05 9.23
CA GLU A 109 16.40 16.37 8.75
C GLU A 109 15.74 16.22 7.36
N VAL A 110 15.13 17.30 6.90
CA VAL A 110 14.52 17.34 5.56
C VAL A 110 15.60 17.14 4.49
N GLY A 111 15.42 16.16 3.63
CA GLY A 111 16.36 15.83 2.55
C GLY A 111 17.39 14.74 2.90
N ASP A 112 17.57 14.37 4.15
CA ASP A 112 18.57 13.36 4.54
C ASP A 112 18.32 12.00 3.86
N VAL A 113 17.06 11.63 3.64
CA VAL A 113 16.68 10.37 2.97
C VAL A 113 17.25 10.30 1.54
N ASP A 114 17.46 11.45 0.89
CA ASP A 114 18.04 11.50 -0.47
C ASP A 114 19.51 11.09 -0.50
N THR A 115 20.16 11.06 0.66
CA THR A 115 21.56 10.63 0.85
C THR A 115 21.68 9.24 1.50
N ASP A 116 20.56 8.58 1.79
CA ASP A 116 20.54 7.20 2.27
C ASP A 116 20.68 6.23 1.08
N ASP A 117 21.91 5.95 0.68
CA ASP A 117 22.21 5.09 -0.45
C ASP A 117 21.59 3.69 -0.33
N GLU A 118 21.54 3.12 0.88
CA GLU A 118 20.93 1.80 1.12
C GLU A 118 19.42 1.86 0.96
N GLY A 119 18.75 2.84 1.56
CA GLY A 119 17.31 3.05 1.45
C GLY A 119 16.89 3.33 0.00
N ILE A 120 17.63 4.18 -0.71
CA ILE A 120 17.39 4.48 -2.14
C ILE A 120 17.59 3.23 -3.01
N ALA A 121 18.65 2.44 -2.76
CA ALA A 121 18.87 1.20 -3.51
C ALA A 121 17.75 0.18 -3.25
N ALA A 122 17.28 0.05 -2.01
CA ALA A 122 16.14 -0.79 -1.64
C ALA A 122 14.86 -0.34 -2.35
N ALA A 123 14.55 0.95 -2.35
CA ALA A 123 13.39 1.52 -3.04
C ALA A 123 13.41 1.26 -4.55
N LYS A 124 14.56 1.50 -5.20
CA LYS A 124 14.75 1.19 -6.62
C LYS A 124 14.57 -0.30 -6.92
N ASN A 125 15.06 -1.18 -6.03
CA ASN A 125 14.89 -2.62 -6.19
C ASN A 125 13.42 -3.05 -6.04
N ALA A 126 12.69 -2.50 -5.06
CA ALA A 126 11.25 -2.74 -4.90
C ALA A 126 10.48 -2.34 -6.16
N GLY A 127 10.76 -1.15 -6.72
CA GLY A 127 10.16 -0.69 -7.97
C GLY A 127 10.45 -1.60 -9.17
N ARG A 128 11.72 -2.08 -9.32
CA ARG A 128 12.08 -3.05 -10.38
C ARG A 128 11.34 -4.37 -10.24
N ASN A 129 11.25 -4.91 -9.03
CA ASN A 129 10.53 -6.16 -8.77
C ASN A 129 9.03 -6.01 -9.02
N MET A 130 8.42 -4.91 -8.57
CA MET A 130 7.02 -4.61 -8.88
C MET A 130 6.78 -4.56 -10.39
N ALA A 131 7.61 -3.83 -11.12
CA ALA A 131 7.49 -3.72 -12.58
C ALA A 131 7.64 -5.08 -13.29
N TRP A 132 8.52 -5.96 -12.79
CA TRP A 132 8.71 -7.31 -13.32
C TRP A 132 7.45 -8.16 -13.09
N VAL A 133 6.90 -8.17 -11.86
CA VAL A 133 5.69 -8.93 -11.54
C VAL A 133 4.47 -8.37 -12.28
N LEU A 134 4.32 -7.05 -12.37
CA LEU A 134 3.24 -6.42 -13.13
C LEU A 134 3.24 -6.85 -14.61
N LYS A 135 4.40 -6.89 -15.25
CA LYS A 135 4.53 -7.41 -16.63
C LYS A 135 4.11 -8.87 -16.74
N ALA A 136 4.52 -9.72 -15.78
CA ALA A 136 4.15 -11.13 -15.76
C ALA A 136 2.63 -11.32 -15.58
N VAL A 137 2.03 -10.62 -14.62
CA VAL A 137 0.60 -10.67 -14.35
C VAL A 137 -0.22 -10.18 -15.55
N THR A 138 0.22 -9.09 -16.20
CA THR A 138 -0.45 -8.57 -17.41
C THR A 138 -0.39 -9.56 -18.56
N ALA A 139 0.77 -10.20 -18.79
CA ALA A 139 0.93 -11.22 -19.82
C ALA A 139 0.01 -12.42 -19.58
N MET A 140 -0.15 -12.85 -18.32
CA MET A 140 -1.05 -13.95 -17.96
C MET A 140 -2.54 -13.58 -18.05
N SER A 141 -2.90 -12.32 -17.82
CA SER A 141 -4.29 -11.85 -17.86
C SER A 141 -4.88 -11.89 -19.27
N GLY A 142 -4.05 -11.87 -20.30
CA GLY A 142 -4.46 -12.10 -21.71
C GLY A 142 -4.85 -13.55 -22.02
N THR A 143 -4.52 -14.52 -21.14
CA THR A 143 -4.81 -15.94 -21.33
C THR A 143 -5.90 -16.49 -20.40
N HIS A 144 -6.21 -15.78 -19.31
CA HIS A 144 -7.23 -16.19 -18.33
C HIS A 144 -8.05 -14.97 -17.87
N SER A 145 -9.36 -15.01 -18.11
CA SER A 145 -10.29 -14.01 -17.55
C SER A 145 -10.13 -13.91 -16.04
N ARG A 146 -9.96 -12.70 -15.52
CA ARG A 146 -9.99 -12.41 -14.07
C ARG A 146 -11.42 -12.70 -13.58
N LYS A 147 -11.65 -13.88 -13.04
CA LYS A 147 -12.86 -14.18 -12.25
C LYS A 147 -12.54 -13.99 -10.80
#